data_f8a806b90d8f318147b1f8d879cdc3b2
#
_entry.id   f8a806b90d8f318147b1f8d879cdc3b2
#
_cell.length_a   1.000
_cell.length_b   1.000
_cell.length_c   1.000
_cell.angle_alpha   90.00
_cell.angle_beta   90.00
_cell.angle_gamma   90.00
#
_symmetry.space_group_name_H-M   'P 1'
#
loop_
_entity.id
_entity.type
_entity.pdbx_description
1 polymer ?
#
loop_
_entity_poly.entity_id
_entity_poly.type
_entity_poly.pdbx_seq_one_letter_code
_entity_poly.pdbx_strand_id
1 'polypeptide(L)'
;MQNLKFAFSSIMAHKMRSFLTMIGIIIGVSSVVVIMALGDSMSRQVNKNMTKSQKDIHVFFSPTKSKDGSFTQKQSALTLSGKEEGVLVEPPKPQEAWVKEAAKLKGVDSYYVTNSANVTLTYKDKKVEHANMTGGNVTYMDAVENKVIAGRSLRAQDYKDFANVIILDEELANSLFGSAQEALNQIVEVNEISYRVIGVYASKEAKAVKSFGVGGLPITTNISLAANFNTDEISNIVFRVNDTSLTQTLGPELARKMTEIAGLQQGEYQIADATEAFNEVQQMFGFITTIISAIAGISLFVGGTGVMNIMLVSVTERTREIGLRKALGATRANILVQFLIESMILTLLGGFIGLLLAAGMTMLAGVLLQNLIAGIEVGVSIPIALFSLVVSAGIGMIFGVLPANKASKLDPIEALRYE
;
A
#
# COMPACT_ATOMS: atom_id res chain seq x y z
N MET A 1 -8.03 -0.67 -44.48
CA MET A 1 -6.62 -1.05 -44.51
C MET A 1 -5.71 0.00 -45.20
N GLN A 2 -6.14 0.68 -46.25
CA GLN A 2 -5.33 1.71 -46.94
C GLN A 2 -4.96 2.89 -45.99
N ASN A 3 -5.90 3.41 -45.21
CA ASN A 3 -5.66 4.54 -44.26
C ASN A 3 -4.63 4.23 -43.20
N LEU A 4 -4.53 2.99 -42.72
CA LEU A 4 -3.53 2.53 -41.78
C LEU A 4 -2.10 2.52 -42.35
N LYS A 5 -1.96 2.00 -43.60
CA LYS A 5 -0.66 2.01 -44.32
C LYS A 5 -0.19 3.44 -44.57
N PHE A 6 -1.10 4.34 -44.97
CA PHE A 6 -0.79 5.75 -45.19
C PHE A 6 -0.34 6.46 -43.91
N ALA A 7 -1.03 6.26 -42.77
CA ALA A 7 -0.65 6.84 -41.49
C ALA A 7 0.74 6.38 -41.05
N PHE A 8 1.05 5.09 -41.21
CA PHE A 8 2.38 4.55 -40.85
C PHE A 8 3.49 5.08 -41.77
N SER A 9 3.25 5.20 -43.04
CA SER A 9 4.18 5.77 -44.02
C SER A 9 4.47 7.26 -43.73
N SER A 10 3.44 8.00 -43.35
CA SER A 10 3.52 9.43 -42.95
C SER A 10 4.41 9.64 -41.71
N ILE A 11 4.24 8.80 -40.68
CA ILE A 11 5.03 8.85 -39.46
C ILE A 11 6.51 8.58 -39.75
N MET A 12 6.79 7.63 -40.65
CA MET A 12 8.16 7.27 -41.02
C MET A 12 8.85 8.30 -41.92
N ALA A 13 8.10 9.12 -42.65
CA ALA A 13 8.68 10.17 -43.49
C ALA A 13 9.30 11.32 -42.69
N HIS A 14 8.76 11.63 -41.47
CA HIS A 14 9.21 12.73 -40.63
C HIS A 14 9.55 12.25 -39.21
N LYS A 15 10.46 11.27 -39.09
CA LYS A 15 10.79 10.55 -37.84
C LYS A 15 11.06 11.43 -36.62
N MET A 16 11.88 12.49 -36.77
CA MET A 16 12.25 13.36 -35.65
C MET A 16 11.06 14.18 -35.13
N ARG A 17 10.20 14.68 -36.04
CA ARG A 17 9.02 15.45 -35.66
C ARG A 17 8.01 14.58 -34.94
N SER A 18 7.71 13.39 -35.48
CA SER A 18 6.80 12.42 -34.86
C SER A 18 7.32 11.92 -33.52
N PHE A 19 8.63 11.71 -33.38
CA PHE A 19 9.26 11.30 -32.13
C PHE A 19 9.13 12.40 -31.04
N LEU A 20 9.42 13.65 -31.39
CA LEU A 20 9.36 14.77 -30.45
C LEU A 20 7.95 14.98 -29.87
N THR A 21 6.90 14.77 -30.69
CA THR A 21 5.51 14.85 -30.22
C THR A 21 5.10 13.66 -29.40
N MET A 22 5.52 12.46 -29.80
CA MET A 22 5.21 11.27 -29.03
C MET A 22 5.84 11.31 -27.63
N ILE A 23 6.99 11.98 -27.45
CA ILE A 23 7.62 12.11 -26.12
C ILE A 23 6.64 12.69 -25.09
N GLY A 24 5.92 13.76 -25.43
CA GLY A 24 4.94 14.36 -24.51
C GLY A 24 3.84 13.39 -24.10
N ILE A 25 3.34 12.59 -25.04
CA ILE A 25 2.33 11.57 -24.79
C ILE A 25 2.93 10.38 -24.01
N ILE A 26 4.12 9.93 -24.40
CA ILE A 26 4.84 8.84 -23.73
C ILE A 26 5.05 9.18 -22.25
N ILE A 27 5.59 10.36 -21.94
CA ILE A 27 5.82 10.82 -20.58
C ILE A 27 4.48 10.97 -19.83
N GLY A 28 3.48 11.58 -20.45
CA GLY A 28 2.16 11.77 -19.84
C GLY A 28 1.49 10.45 -19.50
N VAL A 29 1.41 9.52 -20.46
CA VAL A 29 0.80 8.20 -20.25
C VAL A 29 1.60 7.38 -19.25
N SER A 30 2.94 7.33 -19.38
CA SER A 30 3.76 6.56 -18.45
C SER A 30 3.62 7.06 -17.00
N SER A 31 3.58 8.37 -16.79
CA SER A 31 3.37 8.97 -15.46
C SER A 31 2.01 8.59 -14.88
N VAL A 32 0.93 8.71 -15.67
CA VAL A 32 -0.43 8.32 -15.22
C VAL A 32 -0.45 6.84 -14.83
N VAL A 33 0.08 5.97 -15.69
CA VAL A 33 0.07 4.51 -15.47
C VAL A 33 0.88 4.12 -14.24
N VAL A 34 2.08 4.68 -14.05
CA VAL A 34 2.93 4.41 -12.87
C VAL A 34 2.22 4.82 -11.58
N ILE A 35 1.62 6.01 -11.56
CA ILE A 35 0.93 6.53 -10.38
C ILE A 35 -0.30 5.70 -10.04
N MET A 36 -1.12 5.37 -11.05
CA MET A 36 -2.29 4.51 -10.85
C MET A 36 -1.88 3.11 -10.39
N ALA A 37 -0.80 2.55 -10.93
CA ALA A 37 -0.29 1.23 -10.54
C ALA A 37 0.24 1.23 -9.09
N LEU A 38 0.93 2.28 -8.67
CA LEU A 38 1.39 2.43 -7.28
C LEU A 38 0.21 2.60 -6.34
N GLY A 39 -0.76 3.46 -6.66
CA GLY A 39 -1.97 3.67 -5.85
C GLY A 39 -2.80 2.40 -5.68
N ASP A 40 -3.01 1.66 -6.78
CA ASP A 40 -3.73 0.37 -6.77
C ASP A 40 -2.96 -0.70 -5.95
N SER A 41 -1.63 -0.74 -6.06
CA SER A 41 -0.79 -1.67 -5.30
C SER A 41 -0.83 -1.37 -3.80
N MET A 42 -0.77 -0.10 -3.40
CA MET A 42 -0.91 0.32 -2.01
C MET A 42 -2.31 0.00 -1.47
N SER A 43 -3.35 0.28 -2.24
CA SER A 43 -4.73 -0.04 -1.86
C SER A 43 -4.94 -1.54 -1.66
N ARG A 44 -4.39 -2.37 -2.56
CA ARG A 44 -4.41 -3.83 -2.42
C ARG A 44 -3.64 -4.32 -1.17
N GLN A 45 -2.49 -3.72 -0.88
CA GLN A 45 -1.71 -4.07 0.31
C GLN A 45 -2.46 -3.70 1.60
N VAL A 46 -3.05 -2.51 1.66
CA VAL A 46 -3.90 -2.08 2.78
C VAL A 46 -5.08 -3.05 2.96
N ASN A 47 -5.80 -3.37 1.89
CA ASN A 47 -6.91 -4.33 1.95
C ASN A 47 -6.47 -5.73 2.38
N LYS A 48 -5.31 -6.21 1.93
CA LYS A 48 -4.76 -7.52 2.33
C LYS A 48 -4.40 -7.55 3.82
N ASN A 49 -3.84 -6.46 4.34
CA ASN A 49 -3.53 -6.33 5.76
C ASN A 49 -4.82 -6.22 6.59
N MET A 50 -5.82 -5.44 6.12
CA MET A 50 -7.15 -5.40 6.74
C MET A 50 -7.76 -6.80 6.88
N THR A 51 -7.79 -7.57 5.79
CA THR A 51 -8.39 -8.91 5.80
C THR A 51 -7.74 -9.84 6.83
N LYS A 52 -6.43 -9.68 7.06
CA LYS A 52 -5.73 -10.42 8.12
C LYS A 52 -6.11 -9.92 9.52
N SER A 53 -6.15 -8.59 9.70
CA SER A 53 -6.49 -7.96 10.98
C SER A 53 -7.98 -8.02 11.30
N GLN A 54 -8.85 -8.26 10.30
CA GLN A 54 -10.31 -8.35 10.51
C GLN A 54 -10.74 -9.51 11.41
N LYS A 55 -9.87 -10.52 11.61
CA LYS A 55 -10.11 -11.61 12.56
C LYS A 55 -9.69 -11.26 13.98
N ASP A 56 -8.95 -10.19 14.16
CA ASP A 56 -8.38 -9.81 15.45
C ASP A 56 -9.18 -8.62 16.02
N ILE A 57 -9.79 -8.83 17.18
CA ILE A 57 -10.54 -7.82 17.94
C ILE A 57 -9.61 -7.28 19.03
N HIS A 58 -9.16 -6.06 18.84
CA HIS A 58 -8.33 -5.35 19.81
C HIS A 58 -9.22 -4.69 20.86
N VAL A 59 -9.03 -5.05 22.12
CA VAL A 59 -9.77 -4.52 23.26
C VAL A 59 -8.82 -3.69 24.12
N PHE A 60 -9.23 -2.47 24.43
CA PHE A 60 -8.45 -1.55 25.27
C PHE A 60 -9.35 -0.84 26.28
N PHE A 61 -8.75 -0.31 27.36
CA PHE A 61 -9.47 0.46 28.35
C PHE A 61 -9.63 1.92 27.90
N SER A 62 -10.85 2.45 28.04
CA SER A 62 -11.17 3.86 27.88
C SER A 62 -11.61 4.46 29.21
N PRO A 63 -11.02 5.58 29.66
CA PRO A 63 -11.40 6.24 30.92
C PRO A 63 -12.80 6.88 30.84
N THR A 64 -13.31 7.12 29.64
CA THR A 64 -14.63 7.73 29.42
C THR A 64 -15.59 6.67 28.88
N LYS A 65 -16.82 6.63 29.45
CA LYS A 65 -17.88 5.80 28.90
C LYS A 65 -18.42 6.41 27.61
N SER A 66 -18.67 5.60 26.63
CA SER A 66 -19.33 6.03 25.38
C SER A 66 -20.72 6.61 25.69
N LYS A 67 -21.03 7.79 25.11
CA LYS A 67 -22.31 8.48 25.32
C LYS A 67 -23.49 7.79 24.63
N ASP A 68 -23.23 6.97 23.63
CA ASP A 68 -24.22 6.28 22.80
C ASP A 68 -24.40 4.79 23.16
N GLY A 69 -23.72 4.33 24.24
CA GLY A 69 -23.73 2.92 24.62
C GLY A 69 -22.95 1.99 23.70
N SER A 70 -22.18 2.55 22.77
CA SER A 70 -21.27 1.82 21.90
C SER A 70 -20.00 1.48 22.66
N PHE A 71 -19.52 0.23 22.60
CA PHE A 71 -18.22 -0.19 23.12
C PHE A 71 -17.11 -0.08 22.03
N THR A 72 -17.34 0.77 21.03
CA THR A 72 -16.42 0.98 19.91
C THR A 72 -15.89 2.39 19.96
N GLN A 73 -14.57 2.57 20.02
CA GLN A 73 -13.95 3.87 19.82
C GLN A 73 -13.57 4.02 18.36
N LYS A 74 -14.06 5.09 17.74
CA LYS A 74 -13.60 5.51 16.42
C LYS A 74 -12.19 6.09 16.56
N GLN A 75 -11.22 5.41 16.01
CA GLN A 75 -9.82 5.80 16.06
C GLN A 75 -9.51 6.63 14.81
N SER A 76 -9.53 7.95 14.96
CA SER A 76 -9.01 8.85 13.92
C SER A 76 -7.49 8.74 13.86
N ALA A 77 -6.94 8.36 12.71
CA ALA A 77 -5.50 8.17 12.49
C ALA A 77 -4.65 9.45 12.70
N LEU A 78 -5.27 10.58 12.94
CA LEU A 78 -4.63 11.91 13.03
C LEU A 78 -4.81 12.63 14.37
N THR A 79 -5.38 12.03 15.41
CA THR A 79 -5.42 12.68 16.73
C THR A 79 -4.12 12.50 17.52
N LEU A 80 -3.05 13.10 17.02
CA LEU A 80 -1.91 13.54 17.81
C LEU A 80 -2.26 14.83 18.53
N SER A 81 -3.24 14.88 19.35
CA SER A 81 -3.48 15.88 20.38
C SER A 81 -4.98 16.01 20.69
N GLY A 82 -5.47 15.25 21.59
CA GLY A 82 -6.74 15.49 22.25
C GLY A 82 -6.48 15.74 23.73
N LYS A 83 -6.37 16.99 24.14
CA LYS A 83 -6.68 17.36 25.51
C LYS A 83 -8.19 17.18 25.70
N GLU A 84 -8.62 15.96 26.02
CA GLU A 84 -9.86 15.81 26.75
C GLU A 84 -9.52 16.00 28.24
N GLU A 85 -10.03 17.08 28.82
CA GLU A 85 -10.09 17.28 30.26
C GLU A 85 -11.05 16.23 30.85
N GLY A 86 -10.58 15.00 30.97
CA GLY A 86 -11.25 13.89 31.62
C GLY A 86 -10.56 13.64 32.96
N VAL A 87 -11.35 13.33 33.98
CA VAL A 87 -10.87 12.80 35.25
C VAL A 87 -9.83 11.73 34.98
N LEU A 88 -8.62 11.86 35.55
CA LEU A 88 -7.56 10.87 35.42
C LEU A 88 -8.01 9.59 36.15
N VAL A 89 -8.67 8.71 35.43
CA VAL A 89 -8.99 7.36 35.90
C VAL A 89 -7.78 6.50 35.59
N GLU A 90 -7.12 5.99 36.64
CA GLU A 90 -6.02 5.04 36.43
C GLU A 90 -6.57 3.80 35.70
N PRO A 91 -5.95 3.40 34.59
CA PRO A 91 -6.36 2.20 33.89
C PRO A 91 -6.22 0.97 34.82
N PRO A 92 -7.19 0.07 34.81
CA PRO A 92 -7.06 -1.17 35.57
C PRO A 92 -5.87 -1.97 35.02
N LYS A 93 -5.15 -2.66 35.87
CA LYS A 93 -4.12 -3.61 35.44
C LYS A 93 -4.83 -4.90 34.95
N PRO A 94 -4.88 -5.17 33.65
CA PRO A 94 -5.57 -6.33 33.13
C PRO A 94 -4.88 -7.61 33.64
N GLN A 95 -5.69 -8.61 33.96
CA GLN A 95 -5.20 -9.94 34.33
C GLN A 95 -5.51 -10.92 33.20
N GLU A 96 -4.59 -11.83 32.89
CA GLU A 96 -4.82 -12.85 31.86
C GLU A 96 -6.04 -13.72 32.13
N ALA A 97 -6.37 -13.91 33.43
CA ALA A 97 -7.58 -14.63 33.85
C ALA A 97 -8.87 -13.99 33.33
N TRP A 98 -8.94 -12.64 33.27
CA TRP A 98 -10.09 -11.92 32.73
C TRP A 98 -10.23 -12.15 31.22
N VAL A 99 -9.11 -12.08 30.51
CA VAL A 99 -9.07 -12.29 29.05
C VAL A 99 -9.48 -13.73 28.72
N LYS A 100 -8.97 -14.70 29.49
CA LYS A 100 -9.30 -16.11 29.36
C LYS A 100 -10.79 -16.39 29.60
N GLU A 101 -11.41 -15.71 30.56
CA GLU A 101 -12.84 -15.84 30.86
C GLU A 101 -13.69 -15.22 29.75
N ALA A 102 -13.31 -14.03 29.27
CA ALA A 102 -13.98 -13.39 28.13
C ALA A 102 -13.87 -14.21 26.85
N ALA A 103 -12.73 -14.88 26.62
CA ALA A 103 -12.49 -15.74 25.45
C ALA A 103 -13.39 -16.98 25.38
N LYS A 104 -14.15 -17.30 26.44
CA LYS A 104 -15.15 -18.40 26.41
C LYS A 104 -16.41 -18.07 25.61
N LEU A 105 -16.56 -16.82 25.16
CA LEU A 105 -17.69 -16.43 24.31
C LEU A 105 -17.68 -17.24 23.00
N LYS A 106 -18.87 -17.69 22.61
CA LYS A 106 -19.05 -18.50 21.41
C LYS A 106 -18.66 -17.69 20.15
N GLY A 107 -17.74 -18.20 19.38
CA GLY A 107 -17.22 -17.53 18.16
C GLY A 107 -15.79 -16.99 18.31
N VAL A 108 -15.26 -16.93 19.54
CA VAL A 108 -13.84 -16.67 19.78
C VAL A 108 -13.06 -17.96 19.57
N ASP A 109 -12.05 -17.91 18.72
CA ASP A 109 -11.17 -19.05 18.40
C ASP A 109 -9.99 -19.12 19.38
N SER A 110 -9.34 -17.99 19.56
CA SER A 110 -8.18 -17.88 20.44
C SER A 110 -8.05 -16.44 20.97
N TYR A 111 -7.14 -16.26 21.91
CA TYR A 111 -6.77 -14.94 22.40
C TYR A 111 -5.26 -14.87 22.62
N TYR A 112 -4.74 -13.67 22.61
CA TYR A 112 -3.39 -13.41 23.07
C TYR A 112 -3.29 -12.03 23.72
N VAL A 113 -2.30 -11.92 24.60
CA VAL A 113 -1.96 -10.65 25.25
C VAL A 113 -0.51 -10.34 24.99
N THR A 114 -0.20 -9.07 24.83
CA THR A 114 1.17 -8.61 24.60
C THR A 114 1.49 -7.37 25.38
N ASN A 115 2.78 -7.21 25.65
CA ASN A 115 3.40 -5.95 26.01
C ASN A 115 4.64 -5.74 25.13
N SER A 116 5.24 -4.56 25.19
CA SER A 116 6.42 -4.25 24.38
C SER A 116 7.36 -3.29 25.08
N ALA A 117 8.65 -3.41 24.72
CA ALA A 117 9.68 -2.49 25.16
C ALA A 117 10.66 -2.22 24.01
N ASN A 118 11.16 -0.99 23.92
CA ASN A 118 12.22 -0.66 22.99
C ASN A 118 13.57 -0.99 23.64
N VAL A 119 14.33 -1.87 23.00
CA VAL A 119 15.55 -2.44 23.58
C VAL A 119 16.72 -2.38 22.60
N THR A 120 17.90 -2.53 23.16
CA THR A 120 19.13 -2.73 22.41
C THR A 120 19.64 -4.14 22.66
N LEU A 121 19.90 -4.89 21.59
CA LEU A 121 20.52 -6.22 21.68
C LEU A 121 22.01 -6.11 21.40
N THR A 122 22.80 -6.77 22.23
CA THR A 122 24.27 -6.82 22.11
C THR A 122 24.73 -8.25 22.16
N TYR A 123 25.57 -8.63 21.18
CA TYR A 123 26.27 -9.92 21.17
C TYR A 123 27.70 -9.71 20.70
N LYS A 124 28.65 -9.87 21.62
CA LYS A 124 30.08 -9.53 21.40
C LYS A 124 30.21 -8.08 20.91
N ASP A 125 30.85 -7.87 19.75
CA ASP A 125 31.03 -6.55 19.14
C ASP A 125 29.87 -6.07 18.28
N LYS A 126 28.79 -6.87 18.14
CA LYS A 126 27.62 -6.55 17.33
C LYS A 126 26.51 -5.99 18.22
N LYS A 127 25.93 -4.88 17.78
CA LYS A 127 24.85 -4.17 18.47
C LYS A 127 23.71 -3.88 17.52
N VAL A 128 22.49 -4.10 17.96
CA VAL A 128 21.26 -3.73 17.26
C VAL A 128 20.44 -2.84 18.16
N GLU A 129 20.32 -1.57 17.80
CA GLU A 129 19.60 -0.56 18.53
C GLU A 129 18.14 -0.48 18.06
N HIS A 130 17.27 0.07 18.94
CA HIS A 130 15.85 0.31 18.63
C HIS A 130 15.06 -0.94 18.20
N ALA A 131 15.40 -2.11 18.73
CA ALA A 131 14.60 -3.31 18.52
C ALA A 131 13.33 -3.23 19.38
N ASN A 132 12.17 -3.45 18.75
CA ASN A 132 10.89 -3.49 19.48
C ASN A 132 10.65 -4.93 19.98
N MET A 133 11.05 -5.20 21.24
CA MET A 133 10.88 -6.50 21.86
C MET A 133 9.42 -6.67 22.31
N THR A 134 8.81 -7.76 21.87
CA THR A 134 7.42 -8.11 22.20
C THR A 134 7.42 -9.21 23.26
N GLY A 135 6.74 -8.96 24.36
CA GLY A 135 6.37 -9.99 25.32
C GLY A 135 5.00 -10.54 24.97
N GLY A 136 4.90 -11.84 24.77
CA GLY A 136 3.63 -12.51 24.45
C GLY A 136 3.28 -13.57 25.49
N ASN A 137 1.99 -13.89 25.65
CA ASN A 137 1.57 -15.06 26.43
C ASN A 137 1.77 -16.37 25.65
N VAL A 138 1.45 -17.52 26.26
CA VAL A 138 1.69 -18.87 25.70
C VAL A 138 1.05 -19.06 24.32
N THR A 139 -0.11 -18.44 24.09
CA THR A 139 -0.89 -18.58 22.86
C THR A 139 -0.44 -17.61 21.74
N TYR A 140 0.41 -16.62 22.05
CA TYR A 140 0.79 -15.56 21.12
C TYR A 140 1.42 -16.08 19.83
N MET A 141 2.42 -16.95 19.92
CA MET A 141 3.15 -17.44 18.74
C MET A 141 2.25 -18.19 17.76
N ASP A 142 1.33 -19.00 18.30
CA ASP A 142 0.37 -19.78 17.49
C ASP A 142 -0.69 -18.85 16.88
N ALA A 143 -1.18 -17.89 17.67
CA ALA A 143 -2.19 -16.94 17.22
C ALA A 143 -1.68 -16.03 16.07
N VAL A 144 -0.41 -15.61 16.11
CA VAL A 144 0.20 -14.77 15.08
C VAL A 144 0.75 -15.58 13.88
N GLU A 145 0.66 -16.92 13.95
CA GLU A 145 1.14 -17.85 12.90
C GLU A 145 2.64 -17.69 12.60
N ASN A 146 3.44 -17.29 13.57
CA ASN A 146 4.88 -17.18 13.44
C ASN A 146 5.53 -18.56 13.40
N LYS A 147 6.09 -18.91 12.24
CA LYS A 147 6.72 -20.21 12.05
C LYS A 147 8.12 -20.25 12.63
N VAL A 148 8.36 -21.06 13.67
CA VAL A 148 9.70 -21.32 14.20
C VAL A 148 10.47 -22.16 13.18
N ILE A 149 11.64 -21.65 12.72
CA ILE A 149 12.52 -22.29 11.72
C ILE A 149 13.70 -23.00 12.36
N ALA A 150 14.09 -22.60 13.59
CA ALA A 150 15.14 -23.26 14.35
C ALA A 150 14.81 -23.19 15.85
N GLY A 151 15.14 -24.21 16.59
CA GLY A 151 14.89 -24.28 18.02
C GLY A 151 13.43 -24.58 18.40
N ARG A 152 12.90 -23.87 19.39
CA ARG A 152 11.55 -24.07 19.93
C ARG A 152 10.83 -22.75 20.21
N SER A 153 9.49 -22.83 20.29
CA SER A 153 8.64 -21.74 20.76
C SER A 153 8.65 -21.63 22.31
N LEU A 154 8.02 -20.55 22.81
CA LEU A 154 7.75 -20.36 24.25
C LEU A 154 6.88 -21.48 24.79
N ARG A 155 7.17 -21.94 26.01
CA ARG A 155 6.42 -23.01 26.69
C ARG A 155 5.87 -22.47 28.03
N ALA A 156 4.80 -23.07 28.52
CA ALA A 156 4.21 -22.72 29.79
C ALA A 156 5.21 -22.73 30.98
N GLN A 157 6.27 -23.53 30.88
CA GLN A 157 7.32 -23.56 31.89
C GLN A 157 8.17 -22.27 31.90
N ASP A 158 8.44 -21.68 30.73
CA ASP A 158 9.22 -20.46 30.62
C ASP A 158 8.53 -19.28 31.34
N TYR A 159 7.19 -19.30 31.43
CA TYR A 159 6.39 -18.32 32.17
C TYR A 159 6.44 -18.58 33.69
N LYS A 160 6.37 -19.85 34.11
CA LYS A 160 6.39 -20.20 35.54
C LYS A 160 7.74 -19.89 36.19
N ASP A 161 8.81 -20.12 35.45
CA ASP A 161 10.18 -19.93 35.93
C ASP A 161 10.70 -18.49 35.75
N PHE A 162 9.86 -17.58 35.22
CA PHE A 162 10.28 -16.21 34.84
C PHE A 162 11.57 -16.21 34.01
N ALA A 163 11.68 -17.19 33.11
CA ALA A 163 12.92 -17.42 32.40
C ALA A 163 13.23 -16.29 31.42
N ASN A 164 14.46 -15.77 31.47
CA ASN A 164 14.99 -14.83 30.49
C ASN A 164 15.35 -15.58 29.20
N VAL A 165 14.33 -15.93 28.43
CA VAL A 165 14.45 -16.60 27.14
C VAL A 165 13.93 -15.69 26.02
N ILE A 166 14.54 -15.80 24.85
CA ILE A 166 14.20 -14.96 23.70
C ILE A 166 14.14 -15.80 22.43
N ILE A 167 13.18 -15.46 21.59
CA ILE A 167 13.07 -15.94 20.21
C ILE A 167 13.38 -14.77 19.30
N LEU A 168 14.27 -14.97 18.33
CA LEU A 168 14.69 -13.93 17.40
C LEU A 168 14.01 -14.11 16.05
N ASP A 169 13.77 -13.04 15.34
CA ASP A 169 13.45 -13.14 13.92
C ASP A 169 14.71 -13.57 13.14
N GLU A 170 14.52 -14.20 11.98
CA GLU A 170 15.60 -14.76 11.15
C GLU A 170 16.66 -13.72 10.78
N GLU A 171 16.23 -12.50 10.43
CA GLU A 171 17.16 -11.43 10.05
C GLU A 171 18.01 -10.95 11.23
N LEU A 172 17.40 -10.83 12.42
CA LEU A 172 18.09 -10.45 13.64
C LEU A 172 19.09 -11.53 14.06
N ALA A 173 18.70 -12.82 13.98
CA ALA A 173 19.58 -13.94 14.24
C ALA A 173 20.77 -13.96 13.27
N ASN A 174 20.53 -13.75 11.98
CA ASN A 174 21.60 -13.69 10.96
C ASN A 174 22.54 -12.48 11.17
N SER A 175 22.00 -11.34 11.57
CA SER A 175 22.78 -10.12 11.84
C SER A 175 23.73 -10.30 13.01
N LEU A 176 23.25 -10.86 14.13
CA LEU A 176 24.01 -11.01 15.36
C LEU A 176 24.93 -12.23 15.32
N PHE A 177 24.44 -13.38 14.87
CA PHE A 177 25.09 -14.68 15.02
C PHE A 177 25.64 -15.25 13.70
N GLY A 178 25.18 -14.77 12.55
CA GLY A 178 25.55 -15.28 11.23
C GLY A 178 24.53 -16.26 10.63
N SER A 179 23.88 -17.09 11.45
CA SER A 179 22.81 -17.98 11.02
C SER A 179 21.81 -18.28 12.14
N ALA A 180 20.61 -18.75 11.75
CA ALA A 180 19.58 -19.16 12.70
C ALA A 180 20.03 -20.32 13.61
N GLN A 181 20.86 -21.22 13.11
CA GLN A 181 21.35 -22.38 13.86
C GLN A 181 22.41 -21.97 14.89
N GLU A 182 23.31 -21.05 14.52
CA GLU A 182 24.35 -20.55 15.41
C GLU A 182 23.80 -19.69 16.55
N ALA A 183 22.63 -19.09 16.36
CA ALA A 183 21.96 -18.33 17.40
C ALA A 183 21.42 -19.20 18.56
N LEU A 184 21.12 -20.48 18.32
CA LEU A 184 20.49 -21.33 19.31
C LEU A 184 21.38 -21.57 20.52
N ASN A 185 20.76 -21.44 21.71
CA ASN A 185 21.39 -21.57 23.04
C ASN A 185 22.49 -20.53 23.33
N GLN A 186 22.71 -19.56 22.47
CA GLN A 186 23.58 -18.43 22.77
C GLN A 186 22.90 -17.47 23.75
N ILE A 187 23.75 -16.71 24.46
CA ILE A 187 23.29 -15.65 25.36
C ILE A 187 23.46 -14.31 24.63
N VAL A 188 22.38 -13.55 24.54
CA VAL A 188 22.37 -12.18 24.01
C VAL A 188 22.02 -11.24 25.17
N GLU A 189 22.69 -10.11 25.24
CA GLU A 189 22.38 -9.06 26.20
C GLU A 189 21.29 -8.15 25.61
N VAL A 190 20.26 -7.91 26.39
CA VAL A 190 19.14 -7.02 26.09
C VAL A 190 19.14 -5.92 27.14
N ASN A 191 19.57 -4.70 26.78
CA ASN A 191 19.82 -3.62 27.75
C ASN A 191 20.56 -4.12 29.00
N GLU A 192 21.70 -4.81 28.79
CA GLU A 192 22.58 -5.35 29.87
C GLU A 192 21.98 -6.58 30.62
N ILE A 193 20.79 -7.04 30.28
CA ILE A 193 20.18 -8.24 30.87
C ILE A 193 20.42 -9.44 29.94
N SER A 194 20.93 -10.53 30.47
CA SER A 194 21.23 -11.75 29.70
C SER A 194 19.96 -12.53 29.39
N TYR A 195 19.76 -12.81 28.10
CA TYR A 195 18.68 -13.66 27.59
C TYR A 195 19.26 -14.83 26.82
N ARG A 196 18.70 -16.03 26.98
CA ARG A 196 19.07 -17.21 26.19
C ARG A 196 18.19 -17.32 24.96
N VAL A 197 18.81 -17.41 23.79
CA VAL A 197 18.10 -17.65 22.52
C VAL A 197 17.63 -19.10 22.47
N ILE A 198 16.30 -19.30 22.49
CA ILE A 198 15.67 -20.63 22.46
C ILE A 198 15.10 -21.01 21.11
N GLY A 199 14.91 -20.04 20.23
CA GLY A 199 14.37 -20.28 18.90
C GLY A 199 14.61 -19.11 17.96
N VAL A 200 14.41 -19.39 16.67
CA VAL A 200 14.41 -18.40 15.60
C VAL A 200 13.17 -18.64 14.75
N TYR A 201 12.46 -17.57 14.41
CA TYR A 201 11.25 -17.65 13.59
C TYR A 201 11.39 -16.82 12.31
N ALA A 202 10.64 -17.23 11.27
CA ALA A 202 10.53 -16.48 10.04
C ALA A 202 9.35 -15.49 10.12
N SER A 203 9.64 -14.20 10.04
CA SER A 203 8.62 -13.15 9.97
C SER A 203 8.72 -12.39 8.66
N LYS A 204 7.57 -12.18 8.03
CA LYS A 204 7.46 -11.29 6.86
C LYS A 204 7.52 -9.82 7.25
N GLU A 205 7.17 -9.51 8.49
CA GLU A 205 7.11 -8.14 9.01
C GLU A 205 8.49 -7.61 9.42
N ALA A 206 9.41 -8.50 9.80
CA ALA A 206 10.76 -8.12 10.21
C ALA A 206 11.51 -7.31 9.14
N LYS A 207 11.32 -7.64 7.86
CA LYS A 207 11.94 -6.91 6.74
C LYS A 207 11.44 -5.47 6.63
N ALA A 208 10.13 -5.27 6.77
CA ALA A 208 9.52 -3.94 6.71
C ALA A 208 9.98 -3.06 7.89
N VAL A 209 9.96 -3.62 9.10
CA VAL A 209 10.37 -2.93 10.33
C VAL A 209 11.82 -2.45 10.24
N LYS A 210 12.73 -3.29 9.76
CA LYS A 210 14.15 -2.94 9.57
C LYS A 210 14.35 -1.81 8.55
N SER A 211 13.54 -1.77 7.50
CA SER A 211 13.63 -0.71 6.48
C SER A 211 13.27 0.68 7.01
N PHE A 212 12.50 0.74 8.08
CA PHE A 212 12.22 1.99 8.81
C PHE A 212 13.23 2.28 9.94
N GLY A 213 14.36 1.57 9.99
CA GLY A 213 15.41 1.77 10.99
C GLY A 213 15.12 1.10 12.34
N VAL A 214 14.11 0.26 12.42
CA VAL A 214 13.79 -0.52 13.62
C VAL A 214 14.57 -1.85 13.57
N GLY A 215 15.27 -2.16 14.64
CA GLY A 215 16.30 -3.19 14.66
C GLY A 215 15.87 -4.64 14.71
N GLY A 216 14.61 -4.99 14.47
CA GLY A 216 14.10 -6.36 14.51
C GLY A 216 13.00 -6.58 15.55
N LEU A 217 12.43 -7.77 15.58
CA LEU A 217 11.28 -8.15 16.41
C LEU A 217 11.62 -9.35 17.31
N PRO A 218 12.38 -9.15 18.39
CA PRO A 218 12.63 -10.21 19.35
C PRO A 218 11.37 -10.47 20.19
N ILE A 219 11.11 -11.75 20.51
CA ILE A 219 9.93 -12.16 21.29
C ILE A 219 10.38 -12.83 22.58
N THR A 220 9.76 -12.49 23.69
CA THR A 220 9.96 -13.12 25.01
C THR A 220 8.61 -13.36 25.68
N THR A 221 8.60 -13.83 26.94
CA THR A 221 7.39 -13.89 27.75
C THR A 221 6.97 -12.50 28.21
N ASN A 222 5.67 -12.19 28.21
CA ASN A 222 5.17 -10.90 28.70
C ASN A 222 5.53 -10.63 30.16
N ILE A 223 5.59 -11.68 30.98
CA ILE A 223 5.95 -11.57 32.40
C ILE A 223 7.43 -11.20 32.56
N SER A 224 8.34 -11.87 31.84
CA SER A 224 9.77 -11.55 31.89
C SER A 224 10.04 -10.15 31.37
N LEU A 225 9.33 -9.72 30.31
CA LEU A 225 9.46 -8.36 29.78
C LEU A 225 9.02 -7.32 30.82
N ALA A 226 7.86 -7.52 31.44
CA ALA A 226 7.35 -6.61 32.46
C ALA A 226 8.29 -6.48 33.66
N ALA A 227 8.79 -7.62 34.16
CA ALA A 227 9.72 -7.64 35.30
C ALA A 227 11.04 -6.93 35.01
N ASN A 228 11.59 -7.09 33.80
CA ASN A 228 12.91 -6.59 33.44
C ASN A 228 12.90 -5.15 32.93
N PHE A 229 11.81 -4.68 32.33
CA PHE A 229 11.76 -3.36 31.67
C PHE A 229 10.70 -2.41 32.25
N ASN A 230 10.13 -2.74 33.43
CA ASN A 230 9.14 -1.93 34.12
C ASN A 230 7.95 -1.51 33.24
N THR A 231 7.46 -2.45 32.43
CA THR A 231 6.24 -2.30 31.64
C THR A 231 5.07 -3.02 32.32
N ASP A 232 3.84 -2.73 31.91
CA ASP A 232 2.70 -3.54 32.32
C ASP A 232 2.82 -4.96 31.75
N GLU A 233 2.32 -5.97 32.48
CA GLU A 233 2.30 -7.36 31.99
C GLU A 233 1.43 -7.52 30.74
N ILE A 234 0.39 -6.71 30.62
CA ILE A 234 -0.56 -6.72 29.50
C ILE A 234 -0.82 -5.27 29.07
N SER A 235 -0.34 -4.91 27.89
CA SER A 235 -0.61 -3.62 27.26
C SER A 235 -1.64 -3.74 26.14
N ASN A 236 -1.68 -4.90 25.47
CA ASN A 236 -2.63 -5.16 24.40
C ASN A 236 -3.37 -6.48 24.64
N ILE A 237 -4.66 -6.46 24.41
CA ILE A 237 -5.56 -7.62 24.50
C ILE A 237 -6.17 -7.84 23.12
N VAL A 238 -5.99 -9.03 22.59
CA VAL A 238 -6.51 -9.39 21.28
C VAL A 238 -7.26 -10.70 21.34
N PHE A 239 -8.49 -10.69 20.82
CA PHE A 239 -9.30 -11.89 20.61
C PHE A 239 -9.38 -12.17 19.12
N ARG A 240 -9.13 -13.41 18.74
CA ARG A 240 -9.23 -13.87 17.36
C ARG A 240 -10.54 -14.61 17.13
N VAL A 241 -11.24 -14.28 16.05
CA VAL A 241 -12.48 -14.92 15.65
C VAL A 241 -12.27 -15.78 14.40
N ASN A 242 -13.04 -16.84 14.27
CA ASN A 242 -12.99 -17.72 13.09
C ASN A 242 -13.55 -17.05 11.84
N ASP A 243 -14.61 -16.25 12.00
CA ASP A 243 -15.33 -15.59 10.92
C ASP A 243 -15.31 -14.07 11.12
N THR A 244 -14.81 -13.36 10.11
CA THR A 244 -14.72 -11.89 10.11
C THR A 244 -16.09 -11.21 10.24
N SER A 245 -17.18 -11.87 9.81
CA SER A 245 -18.54 -11.35 9.98
C SER A 245 -18.96 -11.20 11.45
N LEU A 246 -18.34 -12.00 12.34
CA LEU A 246 -18.62 -11.97 13.78
C LEU A 246 -17.92 -10.81 14.51
N THR A 247 -16.92 -10.19 13.90
CA THR A 247 -16.12 -9.12 14.54
C THR A 247 -16.99 -7.96 15.01
N GLN A 248 -17.94 -7.53 14.16
CA GLN A 248 -18.83 -6.41 14.47
C GLN A 248 -19.83 -6.72 15.60
N THR A 249 -20.22 -7.97 15.76
CA THR A 249 -21.17 -8.39 16.79
C THR A 249 -20.49 -8.83 18.08
N LEU A 250 -19.40 -9.60 17.98
CA LEU A 250 -18.66 -10.08 19.14
C LEU A 250 -17.76 -9.03 19.77
N GLY A 251 -17.26 -8.08 19.01
CA GLY A 251 -16.38 -7.04 19.53
C GLY A 251 -17.00 -6.26 20.69
N PRO A 252 -18.17 -5.62 20.52
CA PRO A 252 -18.86 -4.93 21.60
C PRO A 252 -19.24 -5.85 22.78
N GLU A 253 -19.57 -7.11 22.51
CA GLU A 253 -19.90 -8.09 23.53
C GLU A 253 -18.66 -8.47 24.38
N LEU A 254 -17.50 -8.67 23.73
CA LEU A 254 -16.22 -8.88 24.39
C LEU A 254 -15.81 -7.70 25.28
N ALA A 255 -15.93 -6.47 24.76
CA ALA A 255 -15.62 -5.26 25.51
C ALA A 255 -16.52 -5.09 26.72
N ARG A 256 -17.83 -5.32 26.57
CA ARG A 256 -18.78 -5.33 27.69
C ARG A 256 -18.43 -6.41 28.71
N LYS A 257 -18.13 -7.62 28.25
CA LYS A 257 -17.77 -8.75 29.13
C LYS A 257 -16.49 -8.47 29.91
N MET A 258 -15.47 -7.88 29.26
CA MET A 258 -14.24 -7.43 29.92
C MET A 258 -14.51 -6.37 30.97
N THR A 259 -15.39 -5.40 30.71
CA THR A 259 -15.80 -4.36 31.64
C THR A 259 -16.49 -4.95 32.88
N GLU A 260 -17.41 -5.92 32.66
CA GLU A 260 -18.11 -6.64 33.74
C GLU A 260 -17.15 -7.45 34.62
N ILE A 261 -16.25 -8.24 34.01
CA ILE A 261 -15.29 -9.08 34.74
C ILE A 261 -14.31 -8.22 35.54
N ALA A 262 -13.87 -7.09 34.99
CA ALA A 262 -12.98 -6.16 35.66
C ALA A 262 -13.67 -5.40 36.79
N GLY A 263 -15.01 -5.40 36.90
CA GLY A 263 -15.77 -4.73 37.94
C GLY A 263 -15.60 -3.21 37.95
N LEU A 264 -15.45 -2.60 36.78
CA LEU A 264 -15.11 -1.18 36.65
C LEU A 264 -16.26 -0.28 37.11
N GLN A 265 -15.98 0.65 38.00
CA GLN A 265 -16.91 1.71 38.42
C GLN A 265 -16.87 2.89 37.44
N GLN A 266 -15.70 3.19 36.93
CA GLN A 266 -15.43 4.30 36.01
C GLN A 266 -14.65 3.77 34.79
N GLY A 267 -14.94 4.35 33.60
CA GLY A 267 -14.38 3.85 32.37
C GLY A 267 -15.02 2.54 31.91
N GLU A 268 -14.58 2.04 30.79
CA GLU A 268 -15.02 0.78 30.20
C GLU A 268 -13.97 0.24 29.23
N TYR A 269 -14.03 -1.05 28.96
CA TYR A 269 -13.30 -1.60 27.83
C TYR A 269 -14.05 -1.30 26.53
N GLN A 270 -13.31 -0.95 25.48
CA GLN A 270 -13.82 -0.66 24.15
C GLN A 270 -13.02 -1.44 23.11
N ILE A 271 -13.55 -1.56 21.91
CA ILE A 271 -12.82 -2.13 20.77
C ILE A 271 -12.30 -1.01 19.86
N ALA A 272 -11.11 -1.20 19.33
CA ALA A 272 -10.59 -0.33 18.28
C ALA A 272 -11.28 -0.66 16.95
N ASP A 273 -12.01 0.31 16.40
CA ASP A 273 -12.52 0.21 15.03
C ASP A 273 -11.43 0.59 14.05
N ALA A 274 -10.69 -0.41 13.60
CA ALA A 274 -9.65 -0.22 12.59
C ALA A 274 -10.22 0.22 11.22
N THR A 275 -11.53 0.02 10.98
CA THR A 275 -12.16 0.27 9.68
C THR A 275 -12.11 1.76 9.34
N GLU A 276 -12.34 2.65 10.30
CA GLU A 276 -12.31 4.09 10.08
C GLU A 276 -10.89 4.58 9.78
N ALA A 277 -9.90 4.14 10.55
CA ALA A 277 -8.49 4.45 10.31
C ALA A 277 -8.02 3.98 8.93
N PHE A 278 -8.45 2.80 8.50
CA PHE A 278 -8.15 2.30 7.16
C PHE A 278 -8.85 3.10 6.07
N ASN A 279 -10.10 3.51 6.28
CA ASN A 279 -10.84 4.35 5.33
C ASN A 279 -10.17 5.73 5.18
N GLU A 280 -9.69 6.33 6.27
CA GLU A 280 -8.93 7.58 6.24
C GLU A 280 -7.64 7.42 5.44
N VAL A 281 -6.89 6.35 5.67
CA VAL A 281 -5.67 6.04 4.90
C VAL A 281 -5.99 5.85 3.42
N GLN A 282 -7.05 5.12 3.07
CA GLN A 282 -7.50 4.97 1.68
C GLN A 282 -7.93 6.29 1.05
N GLN A 283 -8.66 7.14 1.79
CA GLN A 283 -9.05 8.47 1.31
C GLN A 283 -7.82 9.35 1.06
N MET A 284 -6.83 9.32 1.96
CA MET A 284 -5.58 10.05 1.79
C MET A 284 -4.82 9.59 0.52
N PHE A 285 -4.69 8.27 0.30
CA PHE A 285 -4.10 7.75 -0.94
C PHE A 285 -4.91 8.13 -2.18
N GLY A 286 -6.24 8.08 -2.10
CA GLY A 286 -7.14 8.53 -3.16
C GLY A 286 -6.92 10.01 -3.50
N PHE A 287 -6.80 10.86 -2.50
CA PHE A 287 -6.53 12.30 -2.66
C PHE A 287 -5.17 12.56 -3.31
N ILE A 288 -4.10 11.91 -2.82
CA ILE A 288 -2.75 12.02 -3.39
C ILE A 288 -2.76 11.57 -4.86
N THR A 289 -3.38 10.41 -5.14
CA THR A 289 -3.49 9.88 -6.50
C THR A 289 -4.24 10.85 -7.43
N THR A 290 -5.28 11.51 -6.92
CA THR A 290 -6.06 12.51 -7.68
C THR A 290 -5.21 13.72 -8.04
N ILE A 291 -4.46 14.29 -7.07
CA ILE A 291 -3.58 15.43 -7.32
C ILE A 291 -2.52 15.09 -8.37
N ILE A 292 -1.85 13.96 -8.21
CA ILE A 292 -0.77 13.57 -9.11
C ILE A 292 -1.34 13.23 -10.49
N SER A 293 -2.54 12.63 -10.57
CA SER A 293 -3.24 12.38 -11.84
C SER A 293 -3.63 13.68 -12.55
N ALA A 294 -4.00 14.72 -11.80
CA ALA A 294 -4.26 16.04 -12.38
C ALA A 294 -2.99 16.66 -13.00
N ILE A 295 -1.84 16.56 -12.32
CA ILE A 295 -0.54 17.02 -12.84
C ILE A 295 -0.17 16.23 -14.10
N ALA A 296 -0.33 14.92 -14.09
CA ALA A 296 -0.09 14.07 -15.26
C ALA A 296 -1.06 14.39 -16.41
N GLY A 297 -2.31 14.76 -16.10
CA GLY A 297 -3.30 15.26 -17.06
C GLY A 297 -2.85 16.54 -17.76
N ILE A 298 -2.24 17.49 -17.04
CA ILE A 298 -1.64 18.69 -17.61
C ILE A 298 -0.51 18.32 -18.58
N SER A 299 0.38 17.42 -18.20
CA SER A 299 1.46 16.92 -19.05
C SER A 299 0.92 16.29 -20.34
N LEU A 300 -0.17 15.55 -20.22
CA LEU A 300 -0.84 14.90 -21.33
C LEU A 300 -1.54 15.93 -22.25
N PHE A 301 -2.08 17.02 -21.69
CA PHE A 301 -2.64 18.14 -22.43
C PHE A 301 -1.54 18.86 -23.25
N VAL A 302 -0.38 19.10 -22.64
CA VAL A 302 0.79 19.69 -23.34
C VAL A 302 1.26 18.76 -24.46
N GLY A 303 1.32 17.44 -24.23
CA GLY A 303 1.62 16.46 -25.30
C GLY A 303 0.60 16.50 -26.43
N GLY A 304 -0.70 16.63 -26.10
CA GLY A 304 -1.79 16.77 -27.07
C GLY A 304 -1.69 18.04 -27.92
N THR A 305 -1.34 19.19 -27.33
CA THR A 305 -1.11 20.43 -28.10
C THR A 305 0.07 20.28 -29.06
N GLY A 306 1.10 19.49 -28.68
CA GLY A 306 2.19 19.12 -29.56
C GLY A 306 1.71 18.34 -30.79
N VAL A 307 0.81 17.35 -30.60
CA VAL A 307 0.18 16.63 -31.71
C VAL A 307 -0.62 17.56 -32.61
N MET A 308 -1.44 18.43 -32.03
CA MET A 308 -2.21 19.42 -32.78
C MET A 308 -1.32 20.30 -33.67
N ASN A 309 -0.23 20.84 -33.13
CA ASN A 309 0.68 21.71 -33.85
C ASN A 309 1.34 20.99 -35.05
N ILE A 310 1.76 19.74 -34.85
CA ILE A 310 2.36 18.96 -35.94
C ILE A 310 1.34 18.60 -36.99
N MET A 311 0.13 18.23 -36.59
CA MET A 311 -0.94 17.95 -37.55
C MET A 311 -1.31 19.19 -38.36
N LEU A 312 -1.29 20.40 -37.76
CA LEU A 312 -1.49 21.65 -38.49
C LEU A 312 -0.40 21.89 -39.53
N VAL A 313 0.87 21.66 -39.17
CA VAL A 313 1.99 21.76 -40.12
C VAL A 313 1.88 20.70 -41.22
N SER A 314 1.52 19.46 -40.87
CA SER A 314 1.31 18.38 -41.83
C SER A 314 0.18 18.71 -42.83
N VAL A 315 -0.89 19.36 -42.42
CA VAL A 315 -1.98 19.82 -43.28
C VAL A 315 -1.47 20.88 -44.25
N THR A 316 -0.65 21.84 -43.82
CA THR A 316 -0.10 22.86 -44.73
C THR A 316 0.91 22.30 -45.71
N GLU A 317 1.78 21.37 -45.30
CA GLU A 317 2.73 20.68 -46.18
C GLU A 317 2.05 19.80 -47.25
N ARG A 318 0.84 19.27 -46.96
CA ARG A 318 0.06 18.40 -47.82
C ARG A 318 -1.15 19.09 -48.47
N THR A 319 -1.19 20.43 -48.46
CA THR A 319 -2.34 21.18 -49.01
C THR A 319 -2.68 20.77 -50.42
N ARG A 320 -1.69 20.66 -51.32
CA ARG A 320 -1.87 20.24 -52.72
C ARG A 320 -2.40 18.81 -52.88
N GLU A 321 -1.93 17.87 -52.06
CA GLU A 321 -2.40 16.49 -52.04
C GLU A 321 -3.87 16.40 -51.60
N ILE A 322 -4.25 17.18 -50.58
CA ILE A 322 -5.63 17.26 -50.07
C ILE A 322 -6.54 17.86 -51.16
N GLY A 323 -6.08 18.93 -51.84
CA GLY A 323 -6.77 19.56 -52.94
C GLY A 323 -7.02 18.59 -54.09
N LEU A 324 -6.01 17.80 -54.49
CA LEU A 324 -6.13 16.77 -55.50
C LEU A 324 -7.16 15.70 -55.14
N ARG A 325 -7.13 15.19 -53.89
CA ARG A 325 -8.13 14.22 -53.43
C ARG A 325 -9.56 14.74 -53.52
N LYS A 326 -9.75 16.00 -53.10
CA LYS A 326 -11.06 16.66 -53.17
C LYS A 326 -11.52 16.90 -54.60
N ALA A 327 -10.60 17.28 -55.49
CA ALA A 327 -10.89 17.41 -56.95
C ALA A 327 -11.31 16.06 -57.58
N LEU A 328 -10.77 14.94 -57.04
CA LEU A 328 -11.13 13.57 -57.44
C LEU A 328 -12.41 13.04 -56.75
N GLY A 329 -13.13 13.90 -55.99
CA GLY A 329 -14.42 13.56 -55.38
C GLY A 329 -14.41 13.12 -53.93
N ALA A 330 -13.29 13.29 -53.19
CA ALA A 330 -13.28 13.01 -51.75
C ALA A 330 -14.19 13.99 -50.98
N THR A 331 -15.09 13.46 -50.15
CA THR A 331 -15.96 14.27 -49.33
C THR A 331 -15.22 14.91 -48.13
N ARG A 332 -15.77 15.98 -47.55
CA ARG A 332 -15.24 16.59 -46.32
C ARG A 332 -15.12 15.58 -45.19
N ALA A 333 -16.10 14.69 -45.04
CA ALA A 333 -16.08 13.65 -44.01
C ALA A 333 -14.92 12.67 -44.22
N ASN A 334 -14.62 12.29 -45.45
CA ASN A 334 -13.50 11.37 -45.74
C ASN A 334 -12.16 11.97 -45.34
N ILE A 335 -11.92 13.25 -45.65
CA ILE A 335 -10.70 13.96 -45.23
C ILE A 335 -10.62 14.10 -43.71
N LEU A 336 -11.73 14.50 -43.07
CA LEU A 336 -11.78 14.67 -41.60
C LEU A 336 -11.47 13.34 -40.91
N VAL A 337 -12.14 12.24 -41.27
CA VAL A 337 -11.93 10.91 -40.69
C VAL A 337 -10.48 10.45 -40.88
N GLN A 338 -9.91 10.71 -42.05
CA GLN A 338 -8.53 10.31 -42.35
C GLN A 338 -7.54 10.96 -41.37
N PHE A 339 -7.63 12.29 -41.18
CA PHE A 339 -6.73 13.02 -40.26
C PHE A 339 -6.99 12.68 -38.80
N LEU A 340 -8.25 12.41 -38.40
CA LEU A 340 -8.58 11.90 -37.05
C LEU A 340 -7.95 10.52 -36.78
N ILE A 341 -8.03 9.60 -37.77
CA ILE A 341 -7.39 8.29 -37.61
C ILE A 341 -5.87 8.44 -37.53
N GLU A 342 -5.27 9.35 -38.32
CA GLU A 342 -3.82 9.61 -38.24
C GLU A 342 -3.39 10.12 -36.87
N SER A 343 -4.11 11.09 -36.26
CA SER A 343 -3.84 11.58 -34.94
C SER A 343 -4.05 10.50 -33.85
N MET A 344 -5.11 9.69 -33.95
CA MET A 344 -5.36 8.58 -33.03
C MET A 344 -4.24 7.52 -33.07
N ILE A 345 -3.75 7.17 -34.24
CA ILE A 345 -2.66 6.19 -34.40
C ILE A 345 -1.38 6.73 -33.75
N LEU A 346 -1.06 8.02 -33.96
CA LEU A 346 0.11 8.66 -33.35
C LEU A 346 0.03 8.62 -31.82
N THR A 347 -1.12 8.98 -31.26
CA THR A 347 -1.30 8.99 -29.82
C THR A 347 -1.38 7.58 -29.22
N LEU A 348 -2.01 6.62 -29.91
CA LEU A 348 -2.02 5.21 -29.48
C LEU A 348 -0.62 4.59 -29.50
N LEU A 349 0.20 4.89 -30.50
CA LEU A 349 1.60 4.43 -30.52
C LEU A 349 2.39 5.05 -29.37
N GLY A 350 2.24 6.35 -29.12
CA GLY A 350 2.84 7.02 -27.96
C GLY A 350 2.34 6.43 -26.66
N GLY A 351 1.04 6.20 -26.53
CA GLY A 351 0.42 5.57 -25.36
C GLY A 351 0.89 4.13 -25.11
N PHE A 352 1.04 3.34 -26.17
CA PHE A 352 1.55 1.97 -26.07
C PHE A 352 3.02 1.94 -25.61
N ILE A 353 3.85 2.81 -26.17
CA ILE A 353 5.26 2.95 -25.74
C ILE A 353 5.31 3.45 -24.29
N GLY A 354 4.47 4.43 -23.93
CA GLY A 354 4.35 4.93 -22.56
C GLY A 354 3.92 3.84 -21.58
N LEU A 355 3.00 2.95 -21.99
CA LEU A 355 2.58 1.80 -21.18
C LEU A 355 3.72 0.80 -20.98
N LEU A 356 4.51 0.50 -22.01
CA LEU A 356 5.68 -0.38 -21.89
C LEU A 356 6.74 0.21 -20.95
N LEU A 357 7.02 1.51 -21.05
CA LEU A 357 7.92 2.20 -20.15
C LEU A 357 7.39 2.18 -18.70
N ALA A 358 6.09 2.44 -18.51
CA ALA A 358 5.44 2.36 -17.22
C ALA A 358 5.56 0.96 -16.61
N ALA A 359 5.33 -0.09 -17.41
CA ALA A 359 5.49 -1.48 -16.97
C ALA A 359 6.94 -1.76 -16.52
N GLY A 360 7.93 -1.30 -17.28
CA GLY A 360 9.34 -1.40 -16.89
C GLY A 360 9.66 -0.65 -15.59
N MET A 361 9.17 0.59 -15.45
CA MET A 361 9.36 1.42 -14.24
C MET A 361 8.68 0.81 -13.02
N THR A 362 7.46 0.28 -13.17
CA THR A 362 6.74 -0.38 -12.05
C THR A 362 7.40 -1.69 -11.65
N MET A 363 7.94 -2.46 -12.59
CA MET A 363 8.77 -3.64 -12.27
C MET A 363 10.00 -3.25 -11.47
N LEU A 364 10.74 -2.23 -11.90
CA LEU A 364 11.92 -1.74 -11.18
C LEU A 364 11.54 -1.21 -9.79
N ALA A 365 10.47 -0.40 -9.70
CA ALA A 365 9.94 0.08 -8.43
C ALA A 365 9.53 -1.08 -7.51
N GLY A 366 8.91 -2.14 -8.06
CA GLY A 366 8.54 -3.34 -7.31
C GLY A 366 9.75 -4.02 -6.68
N VAL A 367 10.84 -4.22 -7.44
CA VAL A 367 12.08 -4.81 -6.91
C VAL A 367 12.69 -3.95 -5.79
N LEU A 368 12.69 -2.62 -5.95
CA LEU A 368 13.21 -1.70 -4.94
C LEU A 368 12.31 -1.67 -3.69
N LEU A 369 11.00 -1.60 -3.88
CA LEU A 369 10.02 -1.51 -2.78
C LEU A 369 9.84 -2.83 -2.03
N GLN A 370 10.03 -3.99 -2.66
CA GLN A 370 10.01 -5.30 -1.98
C GLN A 370 11.08 -5.41 -0.88
N ASN A 371 12.20 -4.70 -1.04
CA ASN A 371 13.23 -4.62 0.00
C ASN A 371 12.83 -3.69 1.15
N LEU A 372 11.93 -2.72 0.89
CA LEU A 372 11.46 -1.72 1.86
C LEU A 372 10.15 -2.14 2.53
N ILE A 373 9.23 -2.70 1.77
CA ILE A 373 7.89 -3.07 2.22
C ILE A 373 7.64 -4.54 1.85
N ALA A 374 7.66 -5.41 2.84
CA ALA A 374 7.44 -6.84 2.61
C ALA A 374 6.03 -7.11 2.05
N GLY A 375 5.99 -7.86 0.94
CA GLY A 375 4.74 -8.34 0.35
C GLY A 375 4.02 -7.33 -0.54
N ILE A 376 4.64 -6.18 -0.86
CA ILE A 376 4.09 -5.27 -1.86
C ILE A 376 4.34 -5.83 -3.27
N GLU A 377 3.26 -5.99 -4.04
CA GLU A 377 3.31 -6.39 -5.43
C GLU A 377 2.96 -5.18 -6.29
N VAL A 378 3.98 -4.55 -6.90
CA VAL A 378 3.78 -3.42 -7.80
C VAL A 378 3.71 -3.93 -9.23
N GLY A 379 2.61 -3.62 -9.90
CA GLY A 379 2.41 -4.02 -11.29
C GLY A 379 1.27 -3.27 -11.95
N VAL A 380 1.33 -3.20 -13.28
CA VAL A 380 0.26 -2.58 -14.07
C VAL A 380 -0.88 -3.59 -14.23
N SER A 381 -2.06 -3.28 -13.70
CA SER A 381 -3.25 -4.12 -13.89
C SER A 381 -3.85 -3.93 -15.30
N ILE A 382 -4.52 -4.96 -15.81
CA ILE A 382 -5.18 -4.91 -17.13
C ILE A 382 -6.16 -3.74 -17.25
N PRO A 383 -7.00 -3.43 -16.25
CA PRO A 383 -7.88 -2.26 -16.31
C PRO A 383 -7.13 -0.94 -16.48
N ILE A 384 -5.99 -0.74 -15.79
CA ILE A 384 -5.16 0.46 -15.91
C ILE A 384 -4.55 0.55 -17.32
N ALA A 385 -4.07 -0.56 -17.86
CA ALA A 385 -3.53 -0.62 -19.22
C ALA A 385 -4.58 -0.24 -20.27
N LEU A 386 -5.79 -0.79 -20.17
CA LEU A 386 -6.88 -0.47 -21.09
C LEU A 386 -7.33 1.00 -20.96
N PHE A 387 -7.48 1.47 -19.72
CA PHE A 387 -7.84 2.87 -19.46
C PHE A 387 -6.83 3.84 -20.07
N SER A 388 -5.53 3.58 -19.93
CA SER A 388 -4.47 4.44 -20.47
C SER A 388 -4.51 4.51 -22.01
N LEU A 389 -4.80 3.40 -22.68
CA LEU A 389 -4.94 3.36 -24.14
C LEU A 389 -6.20 4.11 -24.62
N VAL A 390 -7.32 4.00 -23.88
CA VAL A 390 -8.56 4.74 -24.17
C VAL A 390 -8.33 6.24 -24.01
N VAL A 391 -7.66 6.66 -22.93
CA VAL A 391 -7.30 8.07 -22.70
C VAL A 391 -6.38 8.57 -23.82
N SER A 392 -5.37 7.79 -24.20
CA SER A 392 -4.46 8.14 -25.30
C SER A 392 -5.19 8.34 -26.63
N ALA A 393 -6.11 7.43 -26.97
CA ALA A 393 -6.96 7.57 -28.17
C ALA A 393 -7.86 8.80 -28.10
N GLY A 394 -8.47 9.07 -26.94
CA GLY A 394 -9.29 10.25 -26.67
C GLY A 394 -8.54 11.56 -26.92
N ILE A 395 -7.30 11.64 -26.46
CA ILE A 395 -6.43 12.78 -26.69
C ILE A 395 -6.15 12.97 -28.18
N GLY A 396 -5.80 11.89 -28.89
CA GLY A 396 -5.62 11.94 -30.33
C GLY A 396 -6.86 12.47 -31.06
N MET A 397 -8.04 12.07 -30.61
CA MET A 397 -9.31 12.56 -31.12
C MET A 397 -9.51 14.04 -30.84
N ILE A 398 -9.41 14.46 -29.58
CA ILE A 398 -9.65 15.86 -29.14
C ILE A 398 -8.73 16.83 -29.87
N PHE A 399 -7.42 16.57 -29.85
CA PHE A 399 -6.43 17.45 -30.45
C PHE A 399 -6.30 17.29 -31.96
N GLY A 400 -6.79 16.19 -32.53
CA GLY A 400 -6.85 15.94 -33.96
C GLY A 400 -8.04 16.61 -34.68
N VAL A 401 -9.14 16.92 -33.96
CA VAL A 401 -10.36 17.52 -34.57
C VAL A 401 -10.06 18.85 -35.23
N LEU A 402 -9.30 19.73 -34.62
CA LEU A 402 -9.05 21.07 -35.11
C LEU A 402 -8.23 21.06 -36.40
N PRO A 403 -7.09 20.36 -36.53
CA PRO A 403 -6.36 20.24 -37.79
C PRO A 403 -7.16 19.47 -38.85
N ALA A 404 -7.87 18.39 -38.50
CA ALA A 404 -8.70 17.64 -39.41
C ALA A 404 -9.83 18.49 -40.03
N ASN A 405 -10.49 19.31 -39.20
CA ASN A 405 -11.51 20.24 -39.67
C ASN A 405 -10.94 21.29 -40.63
N LYS A 406 -9.73 21.83 -40.30
CA LYS A 406 -9.03 22.79 -41.18
C LYS A 406 -8.70 22.14 -42.53
N ALA A 407 -8.15 20.92 -42.55
CA ALA A 407 -7.89 20.15 -43.76
C ALA A 407 -9.16 19.88 -44.57
N SER A 408 -10.25 19.51 -43.92
CA SER A 408 -11.53 19.20 -44.59
C SER A 408 -12.20 20.39 -45.26
N LYS A 409 -11.89 21.61 -44.85
CA LYS A 409 -12.47 22.86 -45.38
C LYS A 409 -11.65 23.50 -46.49
N LEU A 410 -10.45 23.00 -46.80
CA LEU A 410 -9.64 23.54 -47.91
C LEU A 410 -10.39 23.55 -49.24
N ASP A 411 -10.34 24.62 -49.99
CA ASP A 411 -10.88 24.72 -51.33
C ASP A 411 -9.94 23.99 -52.33
N PRO A 412 -10.46 23.10 -53.19
CA PRO A 412 -9.63 22.38 -54.14
C PRO A 412 -8.86 23.30 -55.12
N ILE A 413 -9.47 24.40 -55.54
CA ILE A 413 -8.87 25.32 -56.49
C ILE A 413 -7.72 26.09 -55.85
N GLU A 414 -7.94 26.64 -54.66
CA GLU A 414 -6.92 27.34 -53.89
C GLU A 414 -5.78 26.40 -53.46
N ALA A 415 -6.11 25.19 -53.05
CA ALA A 415 -5.14 24.19 -52.61
C ALA A 415 -4.21 23.73 -53.78
N LEU A 416 -4.69 23.70 -55.00
CA LEU A 416 -3.87 23.37 -56.21
C LEU A 416 -3.00 24.53 -56.68
N ARG A 417 -3.33 25.79 -56.31
CA ARG A 417 -2.53 26.99 -56.61
C ARG A 417 -1.46 27.31 -55.55
N TYR A 418 -1.48 26.55 -54.47
CA TYR A 418 -0.50 26.74 -53.39
C TYR A 418 0.87 26.23 -53.85
N GLU A 419 1.86 27.13 -53.94
CA GLU A 419 3.27 26.84 -54.21
C GLU A 419 4.02 26.50 -52.93
#